data_da5c779437b4819dd6240a91173fc87e
#
_entry.id   da5c779437b4819dd6240a91173fc87e
#
_cell.length_a   1.000
_cell.length_b   1.000
_cell.length_c   1.000
_cell.angle_alpha   90.00
_cell.angle_beta   90.00
_cell.angle_gamma   90.00
#
_symmetry.space_group_name_H-M   'P 1'
#
loop_
_entity.id
_entity.type
_entity.pdbx_description
1 polymer ?
#
loop_
_entity_poly.entity_id
_entity_poly.type
_entity_poly.pdbx_seq_one_letter_code
_entity_poly.pdbx_strand_id
1 'polypeptide(L)'
;WAADLPWLAAIGLLAGLYHLVNHAMFKGLLFLGAGSVLHATGTRNMEVLGGLAKVMPITAVCFLIGSLAISAIPPLNGFVSEWFTYQGLIGAAMDGGIFMRIVFAFAVVALAITGALAVTCFVKAFGVTFLARPRSEAAEHAHEVPAPMTIAMVILTVACIALGLGAAWVAPVISSIASSMLAAPSLPVVEGAALVSL
;
A
#
# COMPACT_ATOMS: atom_id res chain seq x y z
N TRP A 1 -21.73 -5.51 13.82
CA TRP A 1 -22.35 -5.73 15.13
C TRP A 1 -23.66 -4.94 15.27
N ALA A 2 -23.64 -3.64 15.10
CA ALA A 2 -24.83 -2.81 15.29
C ALA A 2 -25.90 -2.96 14.19
N ALA A 3 -25.59 -3.63 13.08
CA ALA A 3 -26.47 -3.76 11.91
C ALA A 3 -26.90 -5.21 11.62
N ASP A 4 -26.62 -6.16 12.53
CA ASP A 4 -26.84 -7.60 12.33
C ASP A 4 -26.26 -8.18 11.02
N LEU A 5 -25.13 -7.60 10.56
CA LEU A 5 -24.39 -7.99 9.38
C LEU A 5 -23.01 -8.55 9.77
N PRO A 6 -22.94 -9.79 10.29
CA PRO A 6 -21.68 -10.37 10.77
C PRO A 6 -20.62 -10.51 9.67
N TRP A 7 -21.04 -10.75 8.43
CA TRP A 7 -20.13 -10.81 7.28
C TRP A 7 -19.43 -9.47 7.02
N LEU A 8 -20.14 -8.33 7.21
CA LEU A 8 -19.55 -7.00 7.03
C LEU A 8 -18.52 -6.69 8.11
N ALA A 9 -18.78 -7.07 9.36
CA ALA A 9 -17.79 -6.94 10.44
C ALA A 9 -16.53 -7.75 10.13
N ALA A 10 -16.70 -8.94 9.61
CA ALA A 10 -15.60 -9.85 9.32
C ALA A 10 -14.76 -9.40 8.10
N ILE A 11 -15.39 -8.95 6.98
CA ILE A 11 -14.63 -8.40 5.85
C ILE A 11 -13.96 -7.07 6.22
N GLY A 12 -14.61 -6.25 7.04
CA GLY A 12 -14.02 -5.01 7.54
C GLY A 12 -12.78 -5.27 8.41
N LEU A 13 -12.83 -6.28 9.28
CA LEU A 13 -11.69 -6.66 10.11
C LEU A 13 -10.57 -7.31 9.27
N LEU A 14 -10.92 -8.16 8.30
CA LEU A 14 -9.97 -8.74 7.36
C LEU A 14 -9.25 -7.62 6.58
N ALA A 15 -9.99 -6.71 5.98
CA ALA A 15 -9.45 -5.59 5.21
C ALA A 15 -8.55 -4.69 6.08
N GLY A 16 -9.00 -4.37 7.31
CA GLY A 16 -8.26 -3.54 8.25
C GLY A 16 -6.95 -4.18 8.71
N LEU A 17 -6.97 -5.45 9.11
CA LEU A 17 -5.77 -6.18 9.54
C LEU A 17 -4.79 -6.38 8.37
N TYR A 18 -5.30 -6.73 7.19
CA TYR A 18 -4.47 -6.88 6.01
C TYR A 18 -3.83 -5.53 5.63
N HIS A 19 -4.62 -4.45 5.68
CA HIS A 19 -4.10 -3.11 5.40
C HIS A 19 -3.07 -2.66 6.43
N LEU A 20 -3.25 -2.97 7.70
CA LEU A 20 -2.28 -2.66 8.76
C LEU A 20 -0.90 -3.25 8.45
N VAL A 21 -0.85 -4.53 8.08
CA VAL A 21 0.41 -5.22 7.72
C VAL A 21 1.00 -4.58 6.46
N ASN A 22 0.22 -4.41 5.42
CA ASN A 22 0.66 -3.83 4.16
C ASN A 22 1.16 -2.41 4.33
N HIS A 23 0.42 -1.59 5.08
CA HIS A 23 0.77 -0.21 5.38
C HIS A 23 2.10 -0.10 6.12
N ALA A 24 2.36 -0.98 7.09
CA ALA A 24 3.65 -1.01 7.78
C ALA A 24 4.81 -1.29 6.80
N MET A 25 4.64 -2.23 5.85
CA MET A 25 5.67 -2.58 4.87
C MET A 25 5.97 -1.43 3.91
N PHE A 26 4.97 -0.91 3.17
CA PHE A 26 5.25 0.13 2.18
C PHE A 26 5.58 1.50 2.82
N LYS A 27 5.03 1.82 4.00
CA LYS A 27 5.43 3.04 4.72
C LYS A 27 6.86 2.94 5.23
N GLY A 28 7.22 1.82 5.86
CA GLY A 28 8.61 1.56 6.27
C GLY A 28 9.58 1.71 5.09
N LEU A 29 9.24 1.12 3.94
CA LEU A 29 10.03 1.21 2.72
C LEU A 29 10.22 2.66 2.23
N LEU A 30 9.13 3.42 2.17
CA LEU A 30 9.16 4.82 1.71
C LEU A 30 9.93 5.72 2.67
N PHE A 31 9.80 5.51 4.00
CA PHE A 31 10.57 6.26 4.98
C PHE A 31 12.07 5.94 4.91
N LEU A 32 12.44 4.66 4.74
CA LEU A 32 13.83 4.28 4.55
C LEU A 32 14.38 4.86 3.25
N GLY A 33 13.61 4.84 2.16
CA GLY A 33 13.98 5.45 0.90
C GLY A 33 14.20 6.96 1.00
N ALA A 34 13.29 7.69 1.66
CA ALA A 34 13.45 9.12 1.93
C ALA A 34 14.66 9.40 2.85
N GLY A 35 14.87 8.54 3.86
CA GLY A 35 16.05 8.58 4.73
C GLY A 35 17.35 8.37 3.96
N SER A 36 17.36 7.45 2.99
CA SER A 36 18.50 7.18 2.12
C SER A 36 18.83 8.38 1.23
N VAL A 37 17.82 9.02 0.65
CA VAL A 37 18.02 10.26 -0.12
C VAL A 37 18.60 11.35 0.77
N LEU A 38 18.03 11.55 1.97
CA LEU A 38 18.56 12.53 2.92
C LEU A 38 20.00 12.23 3.33
N HIS A 39 20.34 10.97 3.58
CA HIS A 39 21.68 10.54 3.95
C HIS A 39 22.71 10.85 2.85
N ALA A 40 22.34 10.59 1.59
CA ALA A 40 23.23 10.78 0.45
C ALA A 40 23.37 12.24 0.00
N THR A 41 22.34 13.07 0.19
CA THR A 41 22.31 14.44 -0.35
C THR A 41 22.36 15.53 0.71
N GLY A 42 22.14 15.20 1.99
CA GLY A 42 22.10 16.15 3.09
C GLY A 42 20.87 17.08 3.09
N THR A 43 19.93 16.93 2.14
CA THR A 43 18.78 17.81 2.00
C THR A 43 17.45 17.08 1.90
N ARG A 44 16.37 17.71 2.40
CA ARG A 44 14.97 17.27 2.26
C ARG A 44 14.23 18.05 1.17
N ASN A 45 14.84 19.05 0.57
CA ASN A 45 14.20 19.89 -0.45
C ASN A 45 14.24 19.18 -1.80
N MET A 46 13.10 18.65 -2.24
CA MET A 46 12.98 17.95 -3.52
C MET A 46 13.26 18.85 -4.73
N GLU A 47 13.12 20.19 -4.62
CA GLU A 47 13.32 21.11 -5.73
C GLU A 47 14.77 21.20 -6.17
N VAL A 48 15.71 20.94 -5.26
CA VAL A 48 17.16 20.94 -5.55
C VAL A 48 17.71 19.53 -5.84
N LEU A 49 16.86 18.51 -5.79
CA LEU A 49 17.20 17.13 -6.15
C LEU A 49 16.95 16.87 -7.64
N GLY A 50 17.14 15.68 -8.10
CA GLY A 50 16.86 15.21 -9.46
C GLY A 50 17.93 14.24 -9.93
N GLY A 51 17.58 13.36 -10.86
CA GLY A 51 18.53 12.42 -11.47
C GLY A 51 19.08 11.34 -10.57
N LEU A 52 18.59 11.19 -9.32
CA LEU A 52 19.14 10.26 -8.34
C LEU A 52 19.04 8.81 -8.76
N ALA A 53 18.13 8.44 -9.67
CA ALA A 53 18.03 7.05 -10.16
C ALA A 53 19.33 6.55 -10.83
N LYS A 54 20.18 7.45 -11.33
CA LYS A 54 21.45 7.08 -11.97
C LYS A 54 22.55 6.76 -10.97
N VAL A 55 22.55 7.44 -9.83
CA VAL A 55 23.59 7.36 -8.80
C VAL A 55 23.14 6.52 -7.59
N MET A 56 21.81 6.34 -7.41
CA MET A 56 21.19 5.56 -6.36
C MET A 56 20.13 4.59 -6.94
N PRO A 57 20.51 3.65 -7.83
CA PRO A 57 19.54 2.84 -8.56
C PRO A 57 18.75 1.88 -7.67
N ILE A 58 19.35 1.32 -6.62
CA ILE A 58 18.65 0.40 -5.72
C ILE A 58 17.64 1.17 -4.88
N THR A 59 18.05 2.30 -4.31
CA THR A 59 17.13 3.19 -3.58
C THR A 59 15.97 3.65 -4.47
N ALA A 60 16.24 3.99 -5.75
CA ALA A 60 15.21 4.41 -6.70
C ALA A 60 14.19 3.30 -6.97
N VAL A 61 14.64 2.07 -7.25
CA VAL A 61 13.74 0.93 -7.47
C VAL A 61 12.92 0.61 -6.24
N CYS A 62 13.53 0.57 -5.06
CA CYS A 62 12.83 0.33 -3.80
C CYS A 62 11.77 1.41 -3.52
N PHE A 63 12.12 2.68 -3.72
CA PHE A 63 11.18 3.80 -3.55
C PHE A 63 10.04 3.74 -4.58
N LEU A 64 10.33 3.35 -5.83
CA LEU A 64 9.30 3.16 -6.86
C LEU A 64 8.31 2.08 -6.46
N ILE A 65 8.77 0.92 -6.04
CA ILE A 65 7.89 -0.19 -5.60
C ILE A 65 7.05 0.25 -4.39
N GLY A 66 7.64 0.93 -3.41
CA GLY A 66 6.90 1.50 -2.28
C GLY A 66 5.84 2.51 -2.71
N SER A 67 6.16 3.36 -3.69
CA SER A 67 5.24 4.36 -4.26
C SER A 67 4.07 3.71 -5.01
N LEU A 68 4.33 2.65 -5.78
CA LEU A 68 3.29 1.88 -6.45
C LEU A 68 2.41 1.11 -5.45
N ALA A 69 3.04 0.55 -4.40
CA ALA A 69 2.33 -0.17 -3.35
C ALA A 69 1.37 0.72 -2.56
N ILE A 70 1.82 1.90 -2.11
CA ILE A 70 0.96 2.84 -1.38
C ILE A 70 -0.14 3.45 -2.26
N SER A 71 0.08 3.48 -3.56
CA SER A 71 -0.90 3.95 -4.57
C SER A 71 -1.87 2.85 -5.00
N ALA A 72 -1.87 1.71 -4.32
CA ALA A 72 -2.71 0.55 -4.61
C ALA A 72 -2.65 0.08 -6.07
N ILE A 73 -1.47 0.13 -6.69
CA ILE A 73 -1.30 -0.36 -8.06
C ILE A 73 -1.13 -1.88 -8.06
N PRO A 74 -1.98 -2.63 -8.81
CA PRO A 74 -1.78 -4.07 -8.97
C PRO A 74 -0.41 -4.38 -9.60
N PRO A 75 0.23 -5.49 -9.23
CA PRO A 75 -0.19 -6.58 -8.33
C PRO A 75 0.34 -6.43 -6.88
N LEU A 76 0.62 -5.23 -6.42
CA LEU A 76 1.27 -4.99 -5.12
C LEU A 76 0.28 -5.10 -3.95
N ASN A 77 0.84 -5.24 -2.76
CA ASN A 77 0.10 -5.51 -1.52
C ASN A 77 -0.92 -4.42 -1.15
N GLY A 78 -0.66 -3.15 -1.46
CA GLY A 78 -1.61 -2.06 -1.22
C GLY A 78 -2.95 -2.27 -1.94
N PHE A 79 -2.91 -2.71 -3.20
CA PHE A 79 -4.10 -3.04 -3.98
C PHE A 79 -4.97 -4.10 -3.30
N VAL A 80 -4.37 -5.18 -2.79
CA VAL A 80 -5.13 -6.28 -2.17
C VAL A 80 -5.97 -5.81 -0.99
N SER A 81 -5.39 -5.02 -0.11
CA SER A 81 -6.11 -4.51 1.07
C SER A 81 -7.18 -3.47 0.71
N GLU A 82 -6.92 -2.60 -0.28
CA GLU A 82 -7.94 -1.69 -0.79
C GLU A 82 -9.07 -2.45 -1.48
N TRP A 83 -8.77 -3.49 -2.23
CA TRP A 83 -9.76 -4.32 -2.87
C TRP A 83 -10.74 -4.97 -1.88
N PHE A 84 -10.24 -5.52 -0.76
CA PHE A 84 -11.12 -6.01 0.31
C PHE A 84 -11.97 -4.90 0.93
N THR A 85 -11.41 -3.71 1.07
CA THR A 85 -12.15 -2.55 1.56
C THR A 85 -13.28 -2.17 0.60
N TYR A 86 -13.02 -2.13 -0.72
CA TYR A 86 -14.05 -1.89 -1.73
C TYR A 86 -15.16 -2.94 -1.70
N GLN A 87 -14.80 -4.22 -1.60
CA GLN A 87 -15.80 -5.29 -1.50
C GLN A 87 -16.71 -5.11 -0.28
N GLY A 88 -16.13 -4.78 0.88
CA GLY A 88 -16.91 -4.49 2.09
C GLY A 88 -17.84 -3.29 1.95
N LEU A 89 -17.35 -2.19 1.39
CA LEU A 89 -18.11 -0.96 1.20
C LEU A 89 -19.25 -1.14 0.18
N ILE A 90 -18.98 -1.79 -0.95
CA ILE A 90 -19.97 -2.05 -2.00
C ILE A 90 -21.04 -3.02 -1.49
N GLY A 91 -20.64 -4.12 -0.83
CA GLY A 91 -21.58 -5.06 -0.23
C GLY A 91 -22.49 -4.39 0.81
N ALA A 92 -21.93 -3.58 1.69
CA ALA A 92 -22.71 -2.81 2.67
C ALA A 92 -23.69 -1.80 2.01
N ALA A 93 -23.30 -1.22 0.88
CA ALA A 93 -24.18 -0.35 0.11
C ALA A 93 -25.32 -1.13 -0.56
N MET A 94 -25.08 -2.38 -0.97
CA MET A 94 -26.11 -3.21 -1.63
C MET A 94 -27.12 -3.78 -0.64
N ASP A 95 -26.68 -4.25 0.51
CA ASP A 95 -27.50 -4.95 1.51
C ASP A 95 -28.18 -4.00 2.51
N GLY A 96 -27.72 -2.76 2.62
CA GLY A 96 -28.22 -1.78 3.58
C GLY A 96 -29.49 -1.03 3.13
N GLY A 97 -30.18 -0.38 4.09
CA GLY A 97 -31.24 0.57 3.80
C GLY A 97 -30.73 1.83 3.09
N ILE A 98 -31.63 2.70 2.65
CA ILE A 98 -31.30 3.88 1.82
C ILE A 98 -30.19 4.77 2.43
N PHE A 99 -30.19 4.97 3.74
CA PHE A 99 -29.14 5.73 4.42
C PHE A 99 -27.76 5.06 4.30
N MET A 100 -27.69 3.74 4.53
CA MET A 100 -26.45 2.96 4.40
C MET A 100 -25.93 3.00 2.96
N ARG A 101 -26.82 2.84 1.96
CA ARG A 101 -26.45 2.94 0.54
C ARG A 101 -25.78 4.26 0.22
N ILE A 102 -26.34 5.37 0.68
CA ILE A 102 -25.76 6.70 0.46
C ILE A 102 -24.40 6.83 1.12
N VAL A 103 -24.30 6.49 2.43
CA VAL A 103 -23.04 6.62 3.19
C VAL A 103 -21.92 5.78 2.59
N PHE A 104 -22.19 4.50 2.27
CA PHE A 104 -21.15 3.62 1.73
C PHE A 104 -20.81 3.95 0.26
N ALA A 105 -21.74 4.45 -0.54
CA ALA A 105 -21.44 4.97 -1.87
C ALA A 105 -20.48 6.17 -1.80
N PHE A 106 -20.72 7.12 -0.88
CA PHE A 106 -19.78 8.21 -0.64
C PHE A 106 -18.40 7.71 -0.16
N ALA A 107 -18.37 6.69 0.70
CA ALA A 107 -17.12 6.10 1.15
C ALA A 107 -16.31 5.47 0.01
N VAL A 108 -16.96 4.77 -0.93
CA VAL A 108 -16.32 4.23 -2.15
C VAL A 108 -15.69 5.36 -2.98
N VAL A 109 -16.44 6.44 -3.21
CA VAL A 109 -15.94 7.60 -3.97
C VAL A 109 -14.78 8.27 -3.25
N ALA A 110 -14.89 8.45 -1.93
CA ALA A 110 -13.82 9.05 -1.13
C ALA A 110 -12.53 8.22 -1.17
N LEU A 111 -12.64 6.88 -1.10
CA LEU A 111 -11.49 5.98 -1.21
C LEU A 111 -10.86 6.07 -2.60
N ALA A 112 -11.65 6.09 -3.68
CA ALA A 112 -11.16 6.26 -5.05
C ALA A 112 -10.42 7.59 -5.25
N ILE A 113 -10.94 8.70 -4.71
CA ILE A 113 -10.27 10.00 -4.75
C ILE A 113 -8.94 9.95 -3.97
N THR A 114 -8.94 9.31 -2.80
CA THR A 114 -7.70 9.15 -1.99
C THR A 114 -6.63 8.39 -2.77
N GLY A 115 -6.98 7.30 -3.44
CA GLY A 115 -6.07 6.56 -4.31
C GLY A 115 -5.51 7.40 -5.45
N ALA A 116 -6.37 8.15 -6.16
CA ALA A 116 -5.95 9.05 -7.23
C ALA A 116 -4.99 10.14 -6.75
N LEU A 117 -5.26 10.73 -5.59
CA LEU A 117 -4.38 11.73 -4.96
C LEU A 117 -3.05 11.11 -4.53
N ALA A 118 -3.06 9.88 -4.00
CA ALA A 118 -1.84 9.15 -3.65
C ALA A 118 -0.96 8.92 -4.88
N VAL A 119 -1.52 8.42 -5.99
CA VAL A 119 -0.81 8.26 -7.26
C VAL A 119 -0.16 9.58 -7.69
N THR A 120 -0.93 10.67 -7.71
CA THR A 120 -0.44 12.00 -8.11
C THR A 120 0.72 12.47 -7.23
N CYS A 121 0.59 12.28 -5.91
CA CYS A 121 1.62 12.65 -4.94
C CYS A 121 2.92 11.87 -5.18
N PHE A 122 2.84 10.54 -5.32
CA PHE A 122 4.02 9.70 -5.45
C PHE A 122 4.65 9.75 -6.84
N VAL A 123 3.87 9.96 -7.91
CA VAL A 123 4.41 10.27 -9.25
C VAL A 123 5.24 11.54 -9.19
N LYS A 124 4.75 12.59 -8.53
CA LYS A 124 5.52 13.83 -8.34
C LYS A 124 6.76 13.59 -7.49
N ALA A 125 6.64 12.93 -6.34
CA ALA A 125 7.76 12.69 -5.44
C ALA A 125 8.87 11.88 -6.12
N PHE A 126 8.51 10.78 -6.79
CA PHE A 126 9.47 9.96 -7.53
C PHE A 126 10.07 10.71 -8.72
N GLY A 127 9.24 11.35 -9.55
CA GLY A 127 9.66 12.03 -10.76
C GLY A 127 10.61 13.19 -10.46
N VAL A 128 10.30 14.01 -9.45
CA VAL A 128 11.13 15.17 -9.10
C VAL A 128 12.45 14.75 -8.46
N THR A 129 12.46 13.70 -7.65
CA THR A 129 13.64 13.27 -6.89
C THR A 129 14.57 12.38 -7.72
N PHE A 130 14.03 11.38 -8.40
CA PHE A 130 14.83 10.33 -9.01
C PHE A 130 15.05 10.49 -10.50
N LEU A 131 14.11 11.16 -11.21
CA LEU A 131 14.21 11.33 -12.66
C LEU A 131 14.85 12.70 -13.03
N ALA A 132 14.93 12.95 -14.33
CA ALA A 132 15.50 14.14 -14.93
C ALA A 132 17.02 14.29 -14.70
N ARG A 133 17.50 15.53 -14.53
CA ARG A 133 18.92 15.87 -14.32
C ARG A 133 19.13 16.35 -12.88
N PRO A 134 20.32 16.14 -12.30
CA PRO A 134 20.69 16.77 -11.03
C PRO A 134 20.49 18.29 -11.08
N ARG A 135 19.95 18.86 -10.00
CA ARG A 135 19.72 20.31 -9.89
C ARG A 135 20.63 20.98 -8.87
N SER A 136 21.50 20.18 -8.22
CA SER A 136 22.50 20.67 -7.27
C SER A 136 23.72 19.77 -7.29
N GLU A 137 24.85 20.29 -6.84
CA GLU A 137 26.09 19.51 -6.64
C GLU A 137 25.84 18.31 -5.68
N ALA A 138 25.03 18.52 -4.65
CA ALA A 138 24.68 17.44 -3.71
C ALA A 138 23.95 16.27 -4.39
N ALA A 139 23.11 16.55 -5.40
CA ALA A 139 22.43 15.52 -6.17
C ALA A 139 23.36 14.86 -7.20
N GLU A 140 24.30 15.61 -7.76
CA GLU A 140 25.27 15.10 -8.75
C GLU A 140 26.29 14.16 -8.13
N HIS A 141 26.76 14.49 -6.91
CA HIS A 141 27.76 13.71 -6.18
C HIS A 141 27.16 12.70 -5.20
N ALA A 142 25.83 12.54 -5.19
CA ALA A 142 25.18 11.52 -4.38
C ALA A 142 25.63 10.12 -4.81
N HIS A 143 25.60 9.18 -3.88
CA HIS A 143 25.95 7.78 -4.10
C HIS A 143 25.03 6.88 -3.29
N GLU A 144 24.99 5.60 -3.64
CA GLU A 144 24.15 4.63 -2.95
C GLU A 144 24.52 4.53 -1.46
N VAL A 145 23.52 4.32 -0.62
CA VAL A 145 23.70 4.23 0.83
C VAL A 145 24.37 2.92 1.25
N PRO A 146 24.95 2.86 2.47
CA PRO A 146 25.59 1.66 2.98
C PRO A 146 24.70 0.43 2.94
N ALA A 147 25.31 -0.75 2.78
CA ALA A 147 24.65 -2.02 2.62
C ALA A 147 23.54 -2.33 3.66
N PRO A 148 23.66 -2.02 4.96
CA PRO A 148 22.57 -2.26 5.90
C PRO A 148 21.27 -1.52 5.57
N MET A 149 21.34 -0.28 5.09
CA MET A 149 20.18 0.50 4.68
C MET A 149 19.54 -0.07 3.41
N THR A 150 20.38 -0.42 2.42
CA THR A 150 19.96 -1.04 1.17
C THR A 150 19.30 -2.39 1.42
N ILE A 151 19.88 -3.25 2.25
CA ILE A 151 19.30 -4.56 2.60
C ILE A 151 17.92 -4.40 3.25
N ALA A 152 17.77 -3.46 4.20
CA ALA A 152 16.48 -3.21 4.83
C ALA A 152 15.40 -2.79 3.81
N MET A 153 15.73 -1.90 2.87
CA MET A 153 14.82 -1.51 1.80
C MET A 153 14.47 -2.68 0.87
N VAL A 154 15.45 -3.49 0.49
CA VAL A 154 15.22 -4.66 -0.37
C VAL A 154 14.32 -5.68 0.31
N ILE A 155 14.50 -5.97 1.60
CA ILE A 155 13.63 -6.86 2.37
C ILE A 155 12.18 -6.36 2.34
N LEU A 156 11.94 -5.07 2.62
CA LEU A 156 10.60 -4.49 2.59
C LEU A 156 10.01 -4.47 1.16
N THR A 157 10.84 -4.25 0.15
CA THR A 157 10.42 -4.32 -1.26
C THR A 157 9.93 -5.72 -1.62
N VAL A 158 10.71 -6.75 -1.26
CA VAL A 158 10.32 -8.16 -1.46
C VAL A 158 9.04 -8.47 -0.68
N ALA A 159 8.91 -7.99 0.55
CA ALA A 159 7.70 -8.17 1.35
C ALA A 159 6.46 -7.53 0.69
N CYS A 160 6.57 -6.32 0.13
CA CYS A 160 5.47 -5.67 -0.61
C CYS A 160 5.02 -6.49 -1.82
N ILE A 161 5.97 -7.05 -2.59
CA ILE A 161 5.68 -7.89 -3.75
C ILE A 161 5.09 -9.24 -3.30
N ALA A 162 5.70 -9.87 -2.29
CA ALA A 162 5.27 -11.18 -1.81
C ALA A 162 3.86 -11.15 -1.18
N LEU A 163 3.53 -10.09 -0.41
CA LEU A 163 2.19 -9.91 0.18
C LEU A 163 1.14 -9.56 -0.88
N GLY A 164 1.52 -8.95 -1.99
CA GLY A 164 0.64 -8.70 -3.12
C GLY A 164 0.35 -9.98 -3.90
N LEU A 165 1.39 -10.61 -4.45
CA LEU A 165 1.26 -11.84 -5.24
C LEU A 165 0.81 -13.05 -4.41
N GLY A 166 1.18 -13.08 -3.12
CA GLY A 166 0.83 -14.14 -2.17
C GLY A 166 -0.51 -13.95 -1.46
N ALA A 167 -1.35 -13.03 -1.92
CA ALA A 167 -2.62 -12.71 -1.29
C ALA A 167 -3.52 -13.95 -1.07
N ALA A 168 -3.53 -14.88 -2.01
CA ALA A 168 -4.30 -16.12 -1.91
C ALA A 168 -3.90 -17.01 -0.71
N TRP A 169 -2.67 -16.93 -0.25
CA TRP A 169 -2.17 -17.68 0.92
C TRP A 169 -2.26 -16.87 2.22
N VAL A 170 -2.07 -15.55 2.15
CA VAL A 170 -2.05 -14.67 3.32
C VAL A 170 -3.47 -14.33 3.79
N ALA A 171 -4.40 -14.08 2.87
CA ALA A 171 -5.76 -13.70 3.22
C ALA A 171 -6.52 -14.76 4.07
N PRO A 172 -6.43 -16.07 3.81
CA PRO A 172 -7.03 -17.09 4.68
C PRO A 172 -6.50 -17.05 6.11
N VAL A 173 -5.20 -16.81 6.30
CA VAL A 173 -4.58 -16.73 7.63
C VAL A 173 -5.11 -15.51 8.38
N ILE A 174 -5.17 -14.34 7.75
CA ILE A 174 -5.71 -13.13 8.38
C ILE A 174 -7.22 -13.28 8.64
N SER A 175 -7.95 -13.94 7.73
CA SER A 175 -9.37 -14.23 7.92
C SER A 175 -9.63 -15.15 9.13
N SER A 176 -8.81 -16.16 9.34
CA SER A 176 -8.93 -17.03 10.52
C SER A 176 -8.70 -16.25 11.83
N ILE A 177 -7.75 -15.31 11.84
CA ILE A 177 -7.53 -14.42 12.98
C ILE A 177 -8.74 -13.50 13.18
N ALA A 178 -9.25 -12.89 12.11
CA ALA A 178 -10.42 -12.03 12.17
C ALA A 178 -11.65 -12.76 12.69
N SER A 179 -11.90 -14.00 12.24
CA SER A 179 -12.99 -14.85 12.70
C SER A 179 -12.86 -15.20 14.18
N SER A 180 -11.66 -15.52 14.66
CA SER A 180 -11.41 -15.81 16.08
C SER A 180 -11.67 -14.59 16.97
N MET A 181 -11.35 -13.39 16.51
CA MET A 181 -11.61 -12.14 17.24
C MET A 181 -13.11 -11.81 17.34
N LEU A 182 -13.89 -12.20 16.34
CA LEU A 182 -15.34 -11.95 16.30
C LEU A 182 -16.16 -13.05 16.97
N ALA A 183 -15.54 -14.15 17.39
CA ALA A 183 -16.23 -15.39 17.82
C ALA A 183 -17.32 -15.84 16.79
N ALA A 184 -17.08 -15.55 15.51
CA ALA A 184 -17.97 -15.82 14.40
C ALA A 184 -17.50 -17.07 13.63
N PRO A 185 -18.41 -17.85 13.01
CA PRO A 185 -18.00 -18.93 12.12
C PRO A 185 -17.15 -18.38 10.97
N SER A 186 -16.19 -19.18 10.50
CA SER A 186 -15.29 -18.82 9.40
C SER A 186 -16.08 -18.29 8.21
N LEU A 187 -15.64 -17.15 7.67
CA LEU A 187 -16.29 -16.53 6.52
C LEU A 187 -16.14 -17.42 5.29
N PRO A 188 -17.24 -17.76 4.60
CA PRO A 188 -17.17 -18.45 3.31
C PRO A 188 -16.48 -17.59 2.21
N VAL A 189 -16.26 -16.31 2.47
CA VAL A 189 -15.63 -15.34 1.53
C VAL A 189 -14.16 -15.67 1.19
N VAL A 190 -13.52 -16.54 1.96
CA VAL A 190 -12.08 -16.85 1.78
C VAL A 190 -11.84 -18.27 1.29
N GLU A 191 -12.88 -19.08 1.11
CA GLU A 191 -12.74 -20.37 0.43
C GLU A 191 -12.53 -20.14 -1.08
N GLY A 192 -11.28 -19.86 -1.44
CA GLY A 192 -10.68 -20.06 -2.77
C GLY A 192 -11.28 -19.37 -4.00
N ALA A 193 -12.59 -19.19 -4.08
CA ALA A 193 -13.25 -18.79 -5.31
C ALA A 193 -13.34 -17.26 -5.52
N ALA A 194 -13.42 -16.49 -4.47
CA ALA A 194 -13.60 -15.03 -4.59
C ALA A 194 -12.30 -14.25 -4.91
N LEU A 195 -11.14 -14.84 -4.65
CA LEU A 195 -9.84 -14.23 -4.98
C LEU A 195 -9.34 -14.59 -6.38
N VAL A 196 -9.88 -15.66 -6.98
CA VAL A 196 -9.43 -16.19 -8.28
C VAL A 196 -10.36 -15.76 -9.43
N SER A 197 -11.52 -15.21 -9.13
CA SER A 197 -12.48 -14.71 -10.14
C SER A 197 -12.27 -13.23 -10.48
N LEU A 198 -11.04 -12.74 -10.34
CA LEU A 198 -10.62 -11.40 -10.78
C LEU A 198 -9.86 -11.49 -12.10
#